data_fa6cb7d50fc928daeb05dce640294ece
#
_entry.id   fa6cb7d50fc928daeb05dce640294ece
#
_cell.length_a   1.000
_cell.length_b   1.000
_cell.length_c   1.000
_cell.angle_alpha   90.00
_cell.angle_beta   90.00
_cell.angle_gamma   90.00
#
_symmetry.space_group_name_H-M   'P 1'
#
loop_
_entity.id
_entity.type
_entity.pdbx_description
1 polymer ?
#
loop_
_entity_poly.entity_id
_entity_poly.type
_entity_poly.pdbx_seq_one_letter_code
_entity_poly.pdbx_strand_id
1 'polypeptide(L)'
;MLKLAVICIGSILVISTLIDKSPIVLLTGLGAGTAILMLVFQDTIKGFVAGVQLIANDMLRPGDWITMPKYGADGDVMEVTLTTVKVRNWDKTIVTVPPYALVNDSFQNWRGMFDMGGRRIKRSINIDMNTVRFCTEEEMQSYRKQPWMEGFEATGNEEVNLYIFRHYLEYYLRHHPKVNQDLIMTVRQLQPTPQGMPVELYFFSADTSWLKYEHLQAEVFDHVLATLHTFHLKAFQSPSGMDFHNTIQK
;
A
#
# COMPACT_ATOMS: atom_id res chain seq x y z
N MET A 1 -10.91 37.23 29.50
CA MET A 1 -12.06 37.16 28.61
C MET A 1 -13.15 38.19 28.92
N LEU A 2 -13.72 38.22 30.10
CA LEU A 2 -14.81 39.17 30.50
C LEU A 2 -14.43 40.63 30.29
N LYS A 3 -13.22 41.08 30.75
CA LYS A 3 -12.74 42.44 30.55
C LYS A 3 -12.64 42.86 29.07
N LEU A 4 -12.20 41.94 28.19
CA LEU A 4 -12.10 42.18 26.75
C LEU A 4 -13.50 42.40 26.12
N ALA A 5 -14.47 41.55 26.49
CA ALA A 5 -15.84 41.67 26.03
C ALA A 5 -16.47 43.02 26.45
N VAL A 6 -16.26 43.41 27.70
CA VAL A 6 -16.77 44.72 28.23
C VAL A 6 -16.12 45.88 27.48
N ILE A 7 -14.82 45.84 27.22
CA ILE A 7 -14.11 46.88 26.44
C ILE A 7 -14.65 46.96 25.00
N CYS A 8 -14.84 45.81 24.33
CA CYS A 8 -15.38 45.78 22.99
C CYS A 8 -16.80 46.35 22.88
N ILE A 9 -17.68 45.95 23.79
CA ILE A 9 -19.07 46.47 23.89
C ILE A 9 -19.06 47.96 24.21
N GLY A 10 -18.26 48.37 25.19
CA GLY A 10 -18.13 49.80 25.53
C GLY A 10 -17.63 50.64 24.40
N SER A 11 -16.62 50.16 23.64
CA SER A 11 -16.10 50.85 22.43
C SER A 11 -17.17 51.00 21.36
N ILE A 12 -17.99 49.96 21.10
CA ILE A 12 -19.08 50.03 20.14
C ILE A 12 -20.13 51.06 20.56
N LEU A 13 -20.49 51.10 21.81
CA LEU A 13 -21.45 52.10 22.33
C LEU A 13 -20.92 53.52 22.22
N VAL A 14 -19.65 53.78 22.55
CA VAL A 14 -19.02 55.09 22.40
C VAL A 14 -18.98 55.52 20.95
N ILE A 15 -18.57 54.62 20.04
CA ILE A 15 -18.54 54.89 18.58
C ILE A 15 -19.96 55.17 18.07
N SER A 16 -20.93 54.41 18.48
CA SER A 16 -22.35 54.56 18.13
C SER A 16 -22.87 55.95 18.48
N THR A 17 -22.56 56.47 19.67
CA THR A 17 -22.97 57.81 20.10
C THR A 17 -22.23 58.92 19.35
N LEU A 18 -20.94 58.70 18.98
CA LEU A 18 -20.16 59.71 18.23
C LEU A 18 -20.62 59.85 16.78
N ILE A 19 -21.09 58.74 16.14
CA ILE A 19 -21.50 58.73 14.73
C ILE A 19 -23.03 58.95 14.58
N ASP A 20 -23.75 59.06 15.66
CA ASP A 20 -25.22 59.18 15.70
C ASP A 20 -25.92 58.01 14.95
N LYS A 21 -25.43 56.78 15.12
CA LYS A 21 -25.99 55.56 14.55
C LYS A 21 -26.32 54.55 15.63
N SER A 22 -27.36 53.77 15.40
CA SER A 22 -27.71 52.74 16.40
C SER A 22 -26.61 51.69 16.53
N PRO A 23 -26.33 51.19 17.77
CA PRO A 23 -25.33 50.13 17.97
C PRO A 23 -25.59 48.87 17.16
N ILE A 24 -26.87 48.54 16.87
CA ILE A 24 -27.29 47.41 16.06
C ILE A 24 -26.77 47.52 14.61
N VAL A 25 -26.83 48.71 14.02
CA VAL A 25 -26.32 48.94 12.66
C VAL A 25 -24.81 48.74 12.58
N LEU A 26 -24.06 49.19 13.60
CA LEU A 26 -22.63 48.99 13.68
C LEU A 26 -22.29 47.54 13.85
N LEU A 27 -22.98 46.80 14.74
CA LEU A 27 -22.80 45.38 14.96
C LEU A 27 -23.13 44.58 13.72
N THR A 28 -24.24 44.89 13.02
CA THR A 28 -24.60 44.21 11.78
C THR A 28 -23.57 44.46 10.68
N GLY A 29 -23.11 45.70 10.50
CA GLY A 29 -22.07 46.03 9.53
C GLY A 29 -20.72 45.36 9.84
N LEU A 30 -20.30 45.35 11.13
CA LEU A 30 -19.10 44.65 11.57
C LEU A 30 -19.22 43.15 11.39
N GLY A 31 -20.38 42.58 11.74
CA GLY A 31 -20.65 41.14 11.55
C GLY A 31 -20.61 40.74 10.07
N ALA A 32 -21.26 41.49 9.20
CA ALA A 32 -21.21 41.25 7.75
C ALA A 32 -19.78 41.35 7.20
N GLY A 33 -19.03 42.38 7.59
CA GLY A 33 -17.62 42.54 7.19
C GLY A 33 -16.74 41.40 7.69
N THR A 34 -16.94 40.95 8.92
CA THR A 34 -16.22 39.82 9.50
C THR A 34 -16.54 38.52 8.77
N ALA A 35 -17.81 38.28 8.41
CA ALA A 35 -18.21 37.12 7.63
C ALA A 35 -17.55 37.05 6.25
N ILE A 36 -17.46 38.20 5.57
CA ILE A 36 -16.78 38.31 4.28
C ILE A 36 -15.27 38.03 4.44
N LEU A 37 -14.63 38.64 5.44
CA LEU A 37 -13.21 38.41 5.73
C LEU A 37 -12.94 36.94 6.05
N MET A 38 -13.81 36.30 6.88
CA MET A 38 -13.68 34.91 7.23
C MET A 38 -13.81 34.01 5.99
N LEU A 39 -14.70 34.33 5.04
CA LEU A 39 -14.84 33.62 3.78
C LEU A 39 -13.58 33.75 2.91
N VAL A 40 -13.02 34.94 2.81
CA VAL A 40 -11.79 35.22 2.02
C VAL A 40 -10.58 34.47 2.59
N PHE A 41 -10.45 34.41 3.93
CA PHE A 41 -9.33 33.74 4.58
C PHE A 41 -9.60 32.28 4.95
N GLN A 42 -10.76 31.70 4.62
CA GLN A 42 -11.18 30.37 5.01
C GLN A 42 -10.14 29.30 4.66
N ASP A 43 -9.65 29.29 3.43
CA ASP A 43 -8.71 28.28 2.97
C ASP A 43 -7.32 28.43 3.59
N THR A 44 -6.90 29.67 3.83
CA THR A 44 -5.66 29.94 4.55
C THR A 44 -5.72 29.45 5.99
N ILE A 45 -6.83 29.66 6.69
CA ILE A 45 -7.04 29.19 8.07
C ILE A 45 -7.07 27.65 8.10
N LYS A 46 -7.81 27.01 7.18
CA LYS A 46 -7.84 25.54 7.06
C LYS A 46 -6.44 24.98 6.79
N GLY A 47 -5.70 25.58 5.86
CA GLY A 47 -4.34 25.16 5.55
C GLY A 47 -3.40 25.25 6.74
N PHE A 48 -3.45 26.37 7.46
CA PHE A 48 -2.67 26.58 8.67
C PHE A 48 -2.98 25.54 9.77
N VAL A 49 -4.27 25.36 10.09
CA VAL A 49 -4.72 24.38 11.11
C VAL A 49 -4.29 22.96 10.71
N ALA A 50 -4.48 22.58 9.45
CA ALA A 50 -4.06 21.28 8.95
C ALA A 50 -2.53 21.11 9.00
N GLY A 51 -1.75 22.14 8.67
CA GLY A 51 -0.29 22.10 8.81
C GLY A 51 0.16 21.85 10.24
N VAL A 52 -0.48 22.52 11.21
CA VAL A 52 -0.22 22.26 12.63
C VAL A 52 -0.60 20.84 13.02
N GLN A 53 -1.75 20.32 12.54
CA GLN A 53 -2.19 18.94 12.83
C GLN A 53 -1.22 17.90 12.26
N LEU A 54 -0.73 18.07 11.03
CA LEU A 54 0.23 17.16 10.40
C LEU A 54 1.50 17.02 11.25
N ILE A 55 2.02 18.15 11.74
CA ILE A 55 3.24 18.20 12.55
C ILE A 55 2.98 17.66 13.97
N ALA A 56 1.92 18.13 14.63
CA ALA A 56 1.63 17.79 16.01
C ALA A 56 1.26 16.31 16.20
N ASN A 57 0.60 15.70 15.21
CA ASN A 57 0.23 14.28 15.24
C ASN A 57 1.28 13.37 14.57
N ASP A 58 2.42 13.92 14.16
CA ASP A 58 3.48 13.18 13.47
C ASP A 58 2.99 12.36 12.26
N MET A 59 2.02 12.89 11.55
CA MET A 59 1.43 12.19 10.40
C MET A 59 2.40 12.10 9.22
N LEU A 60 3.31 13.09 9.08
CA LEU A 60 4.20 13.23 7.96
C LEU A 60 5.50 13.92 8.38
N ARG A 61 6.64 13.38 7.89
CA ARG A 61 7.97 13.96 8.08
C ARG A 61 8.68 14.16 6.73
N PRO A 62 9.57 15.14 6.61
CA PRO A 62 10.54 15.15 5.50
C PRO A 62 11.32 13.84 5.45
N GLY A 63 11.44 13.27 4.26
CA GLY A 63 12.05 11.94 4.02
C GLY A 63 11.07 10.77 4.01
N ASP A 64 9.82 10.94 4.44
CA ASP A 64 8.80 9.90 4.27
C ASP A 64 8.48 9.67 2.80
N TRP A 65 8.32 8.43 2.40
CA TRP A 65 7.66 8.11 1.15
C TRP A 65 6.15 8.06 1.36
N ILE A 66 5.43 8.81 0.53
CA ILE A 66 3.96 8.80 0.53
C ILE A 66 3.41 8.51 -0.86
N THR A 67 2.21 7.92 -0.88
CA THR A 67 1.42 7.75 -2.09
C THR A 67 0.04 8.37 -1.90
N MET A 68 -0.30 9.32 -2.77
CA MET A 68 -1.58 10.05 -2.78
C MET A 68 -2.07 10.20 -4.22
N PRO A 69 -2.72 9.15 -4.79
CA PRO A 69 -3.06 9.11 -6.23
C PRO A 69 -3.93 10.26 -6.69
N LYS A 70 -4.87 10.71 -5.85
CA LYS A 70 -5.78 11.83 -6.13
C LYS A 70 -5.04 13.11 -6.51
N TYR A 71 -3.84 13.30 -5.98
CA TYR A 71 -3.02 14.51 -6.19
C TYR A 71 -1.79 14.22 -7.06
N GLY A 72 -1.67 13.00 -7.60
CA GLY A 72 -0.53 12.60 -8.40
C GLY A 72 0.80 12.57 -7.63
N ALA A 73 0.74 12.44 -6.31
CA ALA A 73 1.93 12.35 -5.46
C ALA A 73 2.25 10.86 -5.17
N ASP A 74 3.47 10.44 -5.53
CA ASP A 74 4.05 9.14 -5.20
C ASP A 74 5.57 9.28 -5.15
N GLY A 75 6.10 9.50 -3.95
CA GLY A 75 7.54 9.73 -3.78
C GLY A 75 7.90 10.30 -2.41
N ASP A 76 9.11 10.85 -2.31
CA ASP A 76 9.68 11.33 -1.06
C ASP A 76 9.22 12.74 -0.73
N VAL A 77 8.78 12.94 0.50
CA VAL A 77 8.46 14.24 1.07
C VAL A 77 9.75 15.04 1.24
N MET A 78 9.86 16.15 0.52
CA MET A 78 11.02 17.04 0.61
C MET A 78 10.92 18.03 1.76
N GLU A 79 9.72 18.61 1.91
CA GLU A 79 9.47 19.73 2.81
C GLU A 79 8.02 19.70 3.29
N VAL A 80 7.84 19.97 4.57
CA VAL A 80 6.52 20.14 5.21
C VAL A 80 6.50 21.52 5.85
N THR A 81 5.67 22.41 5.31
CA THR A 81 5.42 23.74 5.88
C THR A 81 3.98 23.85 6.36
N LEU A 82 3.62 24.95 7.01
CA LEU A 82 2.26 25.20 7.47
C LEU A 82 1.24 25.37 6.32
N THR A 83 1.71 25.69 5.12
CA THR A 83 0.84 25.98 3.97
C THR A 83 1.07 25.05 2.78
N THR A 84 2.16 24.27 2.80
CA THR A 84 2.60 23.53 1.61
C THR A 84 3.39 22.29 2.02
N VAL A 85 3.10 21.17 1.36
CA VAL A 85 3.92 19.94 1.40
C VAL A 85 4.43 19.68 -0.01
N LYS A 86 5.74 19.55 -0.18
CA LYS A 86 6.39 19.21 -1.45
C LYS A 86 6.81 17.76 -1.47
N VAL A 87 6.37 17.01 -2.49
CA VAL A 87 6.70 15.61 -2.73
C VAL A 87 7.47 15.50 -4.02
N ARG A 88 8.64 14.85 -3.96
CA ARG A 88 9.42 14.50 -5.15
C ARG A 88 9.02 13.11 -5.60
N ASN A 89 8.29 13.04 -6.69
CA ASN A 89 7.90 11.79 -7.32
C ASN A 89 9.11 10.99 -7.85
N TRP A 90 8.90 9.72 -8.15
CA TRP A 90 9.94 8.82 -8.67
C TRP A 90 10.45 9.24 -10.06
N ASP A 91 9.62 9.88 -10.87
CA ASP A 91 9.99 10.48 -12.16
C ASP A 91 10.74 11.81 -12.02
N LYS A 92 11.06 12.24 -10.76
CA LYS A 92 11.74 13.50 -10.39
C LYS A 92 10.91 14.77 -10.53
N THR A 93 9.64 14.66 -10.89
CA THR A 93 8.71 15.81 -10.79
C THR A 93 8.43 16.17 -9.33
N ILE A 94 8.09 17.42 -9.08
CA ILE A 94 7.72 17.89 -7.74
C ILE A 94 6.24 18.21 -7.74
N VAL A 95 5.50 17.51 -6.89
CA VAL A 95 4.09 17.80 -6.62
C VAL A 95 3.97 18.58 -5.34
N THR A 96 3.16 19.64 -5.38
CA THR A 96 2.84 20.47 -4.22
C THR A 96 1.43 20.16 -3.76
N VAL A 97 1.31 19.66 -2.53
CA VAL A 97 0.03 19.28 -1.90
C VAL A 97 -0.26 20.25 -0.76
N PRO A 98 -1.45 20.86 -0.70
CA PRO A 98 -1.81 21.68 0.45
C PRO A 98 -2.05 20.79 1.69
N PRO A 99 -1.62 21.22 2.91
CA PRO A 99 -1.75 20.43 4.14
C PRO A 99 -3.17 19.96 4.44
N TYR A 100 -4.20 20.75 4.15
CA TYR A 100 -5.57 20.36 4.39
C TYR A 100 -6.00 19.13 3.58
N ALA A 101 -5.40 18.89 2.41
CA ALA A 101 -5.68 17.72 1.60
C ALA A 101 -5.17 16.44 2.26
N LEU A 102 -3.99 16.50 2.90
CA LEU A 102 -3.40 15.38 3.63
C LEU A 102 -4.15 15.05 4.93
N VAL A 103 -4.87 16.01 5.51
CA VAL A 103 -5.70 15.79 6.70
C VAL A 103 -7.10 15.29 6.34
N ASN A 104 -7.68 15.79 5.24
CA ASN A 104 -9.06 15.48 4.85
C ASN A 104 -9.19 14.24 3.94
N ASP A 105 -8.16 13.98 3.13
CA ASP A 105 -8.14 12.80 2.25
C ASP A 105 -7.20 11.72 2.81
N SER A 106 -7.40 10.49 2.36
CA SER A 106 -6.50 9.39 2.72
C SER A 106 -5.21 9.44 1.87
N PHE A 107 -4.09 9.18 2.51
CA PHE A 107 -2.81 8.91 1.85
C PHE A 107 -2.12 7.71 2.50
N GLN A 108 -1.24 7.05 1.77
CA GLN A 108 -0.40 5.99 2.31
C GLN A 108 0.95 6.58 2.71
N ASN A 109 1.38 6.33 3.95
CA ASN A 109 2.73 6.62 4.42
C ASN A 109 3.49 5.29 4.54
N TRP A 110 4.59 5.18 3.81
CA TRP A 110 5.40 3.95 3.75
C TRP A 110 6.46 3.87 4.86
N ARG A 111 6.50 4.82 5.79
CA ARG A 111 7.42 4.80 6.95
C ARG A 111 7.36 3.46 7.68
N GLY A 112 6.15 2.96 7.96
CA GLY A 112 5.97 1.68 8.64
C GLY A 112 6.61 0.48 7.93
N MET A 113 6.74 0.50 6.60
CA MET A 113 7.45 -0.52 5.84
C MET A 113 8.96 -0.51 6.18
N PHE A 114 9.55 0.68 6.26
CA PHE A 114 10.96 0.84 6.62
C PHE A 114 11.21 0.47 8.09
N ASP A 115 10.33 0.91 8.98
CA ASP A 115 10.44 0.63 10.42
C ASP A 115 10.32 -0.88 10.72
N MET A 116 9.47 -1.60 9.99
CA MET A 116 9.31 -3.06 10.12
C MET A 116 10.40 -3.87 9.40
N GLY A 117 11.26 -3.23 8.61
CA GLY A 117 12.38 -3.88 7.92
C GLY A 117 11.94 -4.91 6.88
N GLY A 118 10.78 -4.71 6.22
CA GLY A 118 10.29 -5.66 5.24
C GLY A 118 9.37 -5.05 4.19
N ARG A 119 9.66 -5.28 2.90
CA ARG A 119 8.81 -4.86 1.80
C ARG A 119 7.99 -6.04 1.27
N ARG A 120 6.66 -5.90 1.27
CA ARG A 120 5.74 -6.96 0.91
C ARG A 120 5.85 -7.37 -0.55
N ILE A 121 5.98 -8.68 -0.81
CA ILE A 121 5.79 -9.31 -2.09
C ILE A 121 4.47 -10.09 -2.05
N LYS A 122 3.58 -9.79 -2.98
CA LYS A 122 2.27 -10.43 -3.12
C LYS A 122 2.04 -10.65 -4.62
N ARG A 123 2.39 -11.83 -5.10
CA ARG A 123 2.23 -12.21 -6.50
C ARG A 123 1.72 -13.63 -6.62
N SER A 124 0.98 -13.92 -7.66
CA SER A 124 0.47 -15.25 -7.96
C SER A 124 0.97 -15.77 -9.30
N ILE A 125 1.04 -17.10 -9.39
CA ILE A 125 1.17 -17.83 -10.65
C ILE A 125 -0.11 -18.62 -10.86
N ASN A 126 -0.62 -18.64 -12.07
CA ASN A 126 -1.80 -19.42 -12.43
C ASN A 126 -1.36 -20.82 -12.86
N ILE A 127 -1.85 -21.83 -12.16
CA ILE A 127 -1.58 -23.24 -12.46
C ILE A 127 -2.68 -23.79 -13.38
N ASP A 128 -2.31 -24.51 -14.40
CA ASP A 128 -3.25 -25.25 -15.24
C ASP A 128 -3.94 -26.34 -14.41
N MET A 129 -5.24 -26.18 -14.17
CA MET A 129 -6.04 -27.08 -13.34
C MET A 129 -6.07 -28.51 -13.86
N ASN A 130 -5.86 -28.75 -15.16
CA ASN A 130 -5.78 -30.09 -15.73
C ASN A 130 -4.54 -30.86 -15.28
N THR A 131 -3.55 -30.18 -14.72
CA THR A 131 -2.31 -30.78 -14.20
C THR A 131 -2.40 -31.11 -12.70
N VAL A 132 -3.45 -30.66 -12.03
CA VAL A 132 -3.70 -30.92 -10.61
C VAL A 132 -4.28 -32.33 -10.46
N ARG A 133 -3.57 -33.20 -9.73
CA ARG A 133 -3.95 -34.60 -9.53
C ARG A 133 -3.39 -35.15 -8.22
N PHE A 134 -3.85 -36.30 -7.82
CA PHE A 134 -3.21 -37.06 -6.75
C PHE A 134 -1.81 -37.52 -7.15
N CYS A 135 -0.88 -37.52 -6.20
CA CYS A 135 0.46 -38.06 -6.36
C CYS A 135 0.41 -39.59 -6.40
N THR A 136 1.28 -40.21 -7.18
CA THR A 136 1.49 -41.65 -7.12
C THR A 136 2.30 -42.02 -5.89
N GLU A 137 2.24 -43.28 -5.47
CA GLU A 137 3.05 -43.79 -4.33
C GLU A 137 4.56 -43.64 -4.58
N GLU A 138 5.01 -43.81 -5.82
CA GLU A 138 6.41 -43.65 -6.21
C GLU A 138 6.86 -42.18 -6.07
N GLU A 139 6.02 -41.22 -6.50
CA GLU A 139 6.26 -39.79 -6.32
C GLU A 139 6.35 -39.44 -4.83
N MET A 140 5.41 -39.91 -4.03
CA MET A 140 5.41 -39.67 -2.58
C MET A 140 6.63 -40.26 -1.88
N GLN A 141 7.08 -41.47 -2.27
CA GLN A 141 8.31 -42.07 -1.76
C GLN A 141 9.56 -41.25 -2.12
N SER A 142 9.56 -40.64 -3.31
CA SER A 142 10.62 -39.72 -3.75
C SER A 142 10.63 -38.44 -2.95
N TYR A 143 9.46 -37.83 -2.73
CA TYR A 143 9.31 -36.59 -1.97
C TYR A 143 9.66 -36.77 -0.50
N ARG A 144 9.24 -37.87 0.16
CA ARG A 144 9.55 -38.17 1.57
C ARG A 144 11.05 -38.23 1.89
N LYS A 145 11.90 -38.45 0.89
CA LYS A 145 13.37 -38.44 1.05
C LYS A 145 13.96 -37.03 1.05
N GLN A 146 13.18 -36.02 0.72
CA GLN A 146 13.65 -34.65 0.58
C GLN A 146 13.59 -33.89 1.91
N PRO A 147 14.57 -33.01 2.21
CA PRO A 147 14.60 -32.24 3.46
C PRO A 147 13.36 -31.35 3.66
N TRP A 148 12.76 -30.87 2.57
CA TRP A 148 11.59 -30.02 2.63
C TRP A 148 10.28 -30.72 3.02
N MET A 149 10.30 -32.06 3.10
CA MET A 149 9.16 -32.84 3.64
C MET A 149 9.19 -32.95 5.17
N GLU A 150 10.22 -32.45 5.83
CA GLU A 150 10.24 -32.38 7.28
C GLU A 150 9.10 -31.50 7.80
N GLY A 151 8.29 -32.04 8.74
CA GLY A 151 7.11 -31.35 9.25
C GLY A 151 5.90 -31.33 8.31
N PHE A 152 5.93 -32.08 7.22
CA PHE A 152 4.76 -32.22 6.34
C PHE A 152 3.63 -32.97 7.04
N GLU A 153 2.45 -32.37 7.09
CA GLU A 153 1.24 -32.99 7.63
C GLU A 153 0.40 -33.55 6.49
N ALA A 154 0.27 -34.88 6.47
CA ALA A 154 -0.56 -35.58 5.50
C ALA A 154 -2.05 -35.24 5.71
N THR A 155 -2.77 -34.96 4.62
CA THR A 155 -4.20 -34.64 4.67
C THR A 155 -5.10 -35.87 4.57
N GLY A 156 -4.54 -37.01 4.15
CA GLY A 156 -5.27 -38.25 3.99
C GLY A 156 -4.39 -39.42 3.51
N ASN A 157 -5.01 -40.37 2.81
CA ASN A 157 -4.29 -41.50 2.22
C ASN A 157 -3.60 -41.14 0.89
N GLU A 158 -4.10 -40.16 0.22
CA GLU A 158 -3.60 -39.67 -1.07
C GLU A 158 -3.40 -38.16 -1.03
N GLU A 159 -2.23 -37.70 -1.47
CA GLU A 159 -1.87 -36.28 -1.46
C GLU A 159 -1.94 -35.68 -2.86
N VAL A 160 -2.41 -34.42 -2.95
CA VAL A 160 -2.49 -33.69 -4.21
C VAL A 160 -1.16 -33.00 -4.50
N ASN A 161 -0.67 -33.14 -5.74
CA ASN A 161 0.60 -32.55 -6.18
C ASN A 161 0.69 -31.03 -5.93
N LEU A 162 -0.43 -30.31 -6.08
CA LEU A 162 -0.49 -28.87 -5.80
C LEU A 162 -0.33 -28.56 -4.30
N TYR A 163 -0.79 -29.44 -3.41
CA TYR A 163 -0.57 -29.31 -1.97
C TYR A 163 0.90 -29.48 -1.61
N ILE A 164 1.53 -30.54 -2.14
CA ILE A 164 2.97 -30.79 -1.99
C ILE A 164 3.80 -29.62 -2.51
N PHE A 165 3.45 -29.07 -3.68
CA PHE A 165 4.12 -27.92 -4.25
C PHE A 165 4.03 -26.68 -3.36
N ARG A 166 2.85 -26.37 -2.79
CA ARG A 166 2.71 -25.25 -1.86
C ARG A 166 3.56 -25.42 -0.60
N HIS A 167 3.58 -26.63 -0.04
CA HIS A 167 4.44 -26.96 1.10
C HIS A 167 5.93 -26.75 0.78
N TYR A 168 6.36 -27.24 -0.38
CA TYR A 168 7.71 -27.00 -0.89
C TYR A 168 8.04 -25.50 -1.01
N LEU A 169 7.15 -24.72 -1.55
CA LEU A 169 7.36 -23.27 -1.70
C LEU A 169 7.44 -22.55 -0.35
N GLU A 170 6.65 -22.96 0.64
CA GLU A 170 6.76 -22.42 2.00
C GLU A 170 8.11 -22.77 2.63
N TYR A 171 8.56 -24.01 2.46
CA TYR A 171 9.90 -24.41 2.90
C TYR A 171 10.99 -23.60 2.21
N TYR A 172 10.92 -23.42 0.91
CA TYR A 172 11.86 -22.63 0.12
C TYR A 172 11.94 -21.18 0.61
N LEU A 173 10.80 -20.53 0.81
CA LEU A 173 10.75 -19.16 1.32
C LEU A 173 11.29 -19.05 2.75
N ARG A 174 11.01 -20.03 3.62
CA ARG A 174 11.52 -20.07 5.00
C ARG A 174 13.05 -20.19 5.07
N HIS A 175 13.67 -20.81 4.09
CA HIS A 175 15.11 -21.00 4.05
C HIS A 175 15.81 -19.99 3.13
N HIS A 176 15.07 -19.06 2.54
CA HIS A 176 15.63 -18.08 1.62
C HIS A 176 16.27 -16.90 2.38
N PRO A 177 17.58 -16.63 2.24
CA PRO A 177 18.31 -15.66 3.08
C PRO A 177 17.86 -14.20 2.89
N LYS A 178 17.20 -13.88 1.77
CA LYS A 178 16.72 -12.52 1.47
C LYS A 178 15.26 -12.32 1.85
N VAL A 179 14.57 -13.34 2.39
CA VAL A 179 13.20 -13.27 2.87
C VAL A 179 13.20 -12.95 4.35
N ASN A 180 12.39 -12.01 4.79
CA ASN A 180 12.22 -11.67 6.19
C ASN A 180 11.43 -12.77 6.89
N GLN A 181 12.08 -13.45 7.86
CA GLN A 181 11.52 -14.61 8.57
C GLN A 181 10.65 -14.22 9.76
N ASP A 182 10.73 -12.97 10.22
CA ASP A 182 9.97 -12.46 11.38
C ASP A 182 8.57 -12.00 10.98
N LEU A 183 8.33 -11.76 9.67
CA LEU A 183 7.05 -11.33 9.14
C LEU A 183 6.25 -12.49 8.57
N ILE A 184 4.93 -12.28 8.48
CA ILE A 184 4.00 -13.31 7.98
C ILE A 184 4.37 -13.75 6.56
N MET A 185 4.37 -15.06 6.36
CA MET A 185 4.65 -15.69 5.08
C MET A 185 3.65 -16.82 4.85
N THR A 186 3.13 -16.92 3.63
CA THR A 186 2.24 -18.02 3.23
C THR A 186 2.22 -18.23 1.72
N VAL A 187 1.99 -19.46 1.32
CA VAL A 187 1.68 -19.84 -0.06
C VAL A 187 0.27 -20.40 -0.09
N ARG A 188 -0.64 -19.68 -0.74
CA ARG A 188 -2.07 -20.01 -0.70
C ARG A 188 -2.70 -20.10 -2.09
N GLN A 189 -3.76 -20.87 -2.19
CA GLN A 189 -4.64 -20.86 -3.35
C GLN A 189 -5.64 -19.71 -3.24
N LEU A 190 -5.88 -19.04 -4.35
CA LEU A 190 -6.99 -18.11 -4.48
C LEU A 190 -8.16 -18.80 -5.20
N GLN A 191 -9.24 -18.06 -5.43
CA GLN A 191 -10.40 -18.57 -6.16
C GLN A 191 -10.00 -18.98 -7.58
N PRO A 192 -10.39 -20.17 -8.06
CA PRO A 192 -10.17 -20.58 -9.45
C PRO A 192 -10.74 -19.56 -10.45
N THR A 193 -10.02 -19.39 -11.55
CA THR A 193 -10.40 -18.48 -12.64
C THR A 193 -10.40 -19.23 -13.97
N PRO A 194 -11.00 -18.69 -15.04
CA PRO A 194 -10.87 -19.27 -16.38
C PRO A 194 -9.40 -19.36 -16.86
N GLN A 195 -8.50 -18.60 -16.24
CA GLN A 195 -7.06 -18.62 -16.49
C GLN A 195 -6.30 -19.55 -15.52
N GLY A 196 -6.95 -20.54 -14.94
CA GLY A 196 -6.36 -21.53 -14.05
C GLY A 196 -6.53 -21.22 -12.56
N MET A 197 -5.80 -21.98 -11.73
CA MET A 197 -5.78 -21.87 -10.27
C MET A 197 -4.65 -20.93 -9.84
N PRO A 198 -4.95 -19.71 -9.33
CA PRO A 198 -3.90 -18.84 -8.83
C PRO A 198 -3.31 -19.36 -7.52
N VAL A 199 -2.01 -19.56 -7.49
CA VAL A 199 -1.22 -19.82 -6.29
C VAL A 199 -0.47 -18.55 -5.94
N GLU A 200 -0.85 -17.92 -4.83
CA GLU A 200 -0.28 -16.65 -4.38
C GLU A 200 0.84 -16.92 -3.37
N LEU A 201 2.00 -16.34 -3.64
CA LEU A 201 3.10 -16.22 -2.69
C LEU A 201 2.99 -14.85 -2.00
N TYR A 202 2.84 -14.90 -0.68
CA TYR A 202 2.74 -13.71 0.17
C TYR A 202 3.87 -13.76 1.19
N PHE A 203 4.83 -12.85 1.08
CA PHE A 203 5.99 -12.79 1.96
C PHE A 203 6.62 -11.39 1.93
N PHE A 204 7.66 -11.18 2.73
CA PHE A 204 8.37 -9.90 2.81
C PHE A 204 9.85 -10.08 2.51
N SER A 205 10.42 -9.15 1.74
CA SER A 205 11.88 -9.08 1.57
C SER A 205 12.54 -8.61 2.87
N ALA A 206 13.74 -9.08 3.15
CA ALA A 206 14.54 -8.60 4.29
C ALA A 206 15.18 -7.22 4.03
N ASP A 207 15.15 -6.74 2.79
CA ASP A 207 15.67 -5.43 2.41
C ASP A 207 14.54 -4.63 1.73
N THR A 208 14.38 -3.37 2.15
CA THR A 208 13.32 -2.49 1.66
C THR A 208 13.70 -1.72 0.40
N SER A 209 14.99 -1.75 -0.02
CA SER A 209 15.46 -1.05 -1.21
C SER A 209 14.82 -1.62 -2.48
N TRP A 210 14.40 -0.73 -3.38
CA TRP A 210 13.64 -1.12 -4.57
C TRP A 210 14.37 -2.13 -5.45
N LEU A 211 15.63 -1.89 -5.77
CA LEU A 211 16.40 -2.80 -6.65
C LEU A 211 16.51 -4.21 -6.07
N LYS A 212 16.84 -4.34 -4.79
CA LYS A 212 16.95 -5.64 -4.14
C LYS A 212 15.61 -6.35 -4.04
N TYR A 213 14.55 -5.61 -3.78
CA TYR A 213 13.17 -6.10 -3.80
C TYR A 213 12.78 -6.68 -5.16
N GLU A 214 13.05 -5.96 -6.27
CA GLU A 214 12.74 -6.45 -7.62
C GLU A 214 13.57 -7.68 -7.99
N HIS A 215 14.87 -7.69 -7.65
CA HIS A 215 15.72 -8.87 -7.87
C HIS A 215 15.25 -10.09 -7.08
N LEU A 216 14.89 -9.93 -5.81
CA LEU A 216 14.35 -11.04 -5.01
C LEU A 216 13.04 -11.55 -5.60
N GLN A 217 12.17 -10.66 -6.02
CA GLN A 217 10.90 -11.01 -6.61
C GLN A 217 11.11 -11.82 -7.91
N ALA A 218 12.01 -11.40 -8.78
CA ALA A 218 12.36 -12.13 -9.99
C ALA A 218 12.98 -13.51 -9.66
N GLU A 219 13.98 -13.55 -8.78
CA GLU A 219 14.66 -14.79 -8.36
C GLU A 219 13.68 -15.85 -7.83
N VAL A 220 12.75 -15.44 -6.95
CA VAL A 220 11.75 -16.35 -6.41
C VAL A 220 10.81 -16.86 -7.50
N PHE A 221 10.34 -16.01 -8.40
CA PHE A 221 9.40 -16.42 -9.45
C PHE A 221 10.06 -17.24 -10.57
N ASP A 222 11.34 -16.99 -10.88
CA ASP A 222 12.13 -17.85 -11.76
C ASP A 222 12.24 -19.26 -11.16
N HIS A 223 12.52 -19.36 -9.86
CA HIS A 223 12.58 -20.63 -9.14
C HIS A 223 11.22 -21.34 -9.14
N VAL A 224 10.12 -20.63 -8.84
CA VAL A 224 8.75 -21.16 -8.88
C VAL A 224 8.44 -21.76 -10.25
N LEU A 225 8.71 -21.03 -11.33
CA LEU A 225 8.47 -21.50 -12.69
C LEU A 225 9.32 -22.71 -13.05
N ALA A 226 10.60 -22.70 -12.70
CA ALA A 226 11.53 -23.78 -12.98
C ALA A 226 11.18 -25.08 -12.25
N THR A 227 10.58 -25.00 -11.06
CA THR A 227 10.27 -26.18 -10.24
C THR A 227 8.90 -26.80 -10.49
N LEU A 228 7.99 -26.13 -11.22
CA LEU A 228 6.65 -26.66 -11.51
C LEU A 228 6.66 -28.09 -12.06
N HIS A 229 7.57 -28.37 -12.99
CA HIS A 229 7.66 -29.68 -13.64
C HIS A 229 8.01 -30.82 -12.67
N THR A 230 8.78 -30.52 -11.61
CA THR A 230 9.14 -31.50 -10.56
C THR A 230 7.90 -32.02 -9.83
N PHE A 231 6.84 -31.23 -9.78
CA PHE A 231 5.55 -31.57 -9.17
C PHE A 231 4.49 -31.92 -10.22
N HIS A 232 4.89 -32.15 -11.47
CA HIS A 232 3.99 -32.45 -12.60
C HIS A 232 2.91 -31.37 -12.82
N LEU A 233 3.22 -30.14 -12.44
CA LEU A 233 2.37 -28.97 -12.64
C LEU A 233 2.82 -28.17 -13.86
N LYS A 234 1.88 -27.46 -14.46
CA LYS A 234 2.14 -26.50 -15.55
C LYS A 234 1.53 -25.15 -15.21
N ALA A 235 2.22 -24.07 -15.58
CA ALA A 235 1.61 -22.76 -15.57
C ALA A 235 0.55 -22.68 -16.67
N PHE A 236 -0.58 -22.05 -16.34
CA PHE A 236 -1.60 -21.75 -17.35
C PHE A 236 -1.07 -20.71 -18.34
N GLN A 237 -1.23 -20.99 -19.61
CA GLN A 237 -0.96 -20.05 -20.69
C GLN A 237 -2.12 -20.08 -21.68
N SER A 238 -2.56 -18.92 -22.13
CA SER A 238 -3.51 -18.84 -23.22
C SER A 238 -2.86 -19.38 -24.50
N PRO A 239 -3.59 -20.15 -25.33
CA PRO A 239 -3.05 -20.65 -26.59
C PRO A 239 -2.50 -19.51 -27.45
N SER A 240 -1.30 -19.68 -27.94
CA SER A 240 -0.66 -18.78 -28.92
C SER A 240 -0.98 -19.22 -30.36
N GLY A 241 -0.71 -18.37 -31.33
CA GLY A 241 -0.86 -18.75 -32.75
C GLY A 241 0.00 -19.98 -33.14
N MET A 242 1.12 -20.19 -32.44
CA MET A 242 2.01 -21.37 -32.68
C MET A 242 1.34 -22.66 -32.21
N ASP A 243 0.56 -22.63 -31.12
CA ASP A 243 -0.13 -23.83 -30.61
C ASP A 243 -1.18 -24.31 -31.60
N PHE A 244 -1.92 -23.40 -32.22
CA PHE A 244 -2.88 -23.74 -33.30
C PHE A 244 -2.19 -24.25 -34.56
N HIS A 245 -1.04 -23.69 -34.91
CA HIS A 245 -0.30 -24.14 -36.07
C HIS A 245 0.21 -25.59 -35.91
N ASN A 246 0.73 -25.94 -34.73
CA ASN A 246 1.21 -27.29 -34.41
C ASN A 246 0.07 -28.33 -34.33
N THR A 247 -1.17 -27.89 -34.08
CA THR A 247 -2.34 -28.79 -34.00
C THR A 247 -2.86 -29.14 -35.41
N ILE A 248 -2.70 -28.23 -36.39
CA ILE A 248 -3.15 -28.43 -37.78
C ILE A 248 -2.17 -29.31 -38.59
N GLN A 249 -0.91 -29.39 -38.16
CA GLN A 249 0.13 -30.19 -38.83
C GLN A 249 0.23 -31.64 -38.33
N LYS A 250 -0.56 -32.06 -37.36
CA LYS A 250 -0.73 -33.45 -36.92
C LYS A 250 -2.02 -34.05 -37.50
#